data_5c7591cbc4ff8604e2dadca67d9c9914
#
_entry.id   5c7591cbc4ff8604e2dadca67d9c9914
#
_cell.length_a   1.000
_cell.length_b   1.000
_cell.length_c   1.000
_cell.angle_alpha   90.00
_cell.angle_beta   90.00
_cell.angle_gamma   90.00
#
_symmetry.space_group_name_H-M   'P 1'
#
loop_
_entity.id
_entity.type
_entity.pdbx_description
1 polymer ?
#
loop_
_entity_poly.entity_id
_entity_poly.type
_entity_poly.pdbx_seq_one_letter_code
_entity_poly.pdbx_strand_id
1 'polypeptide(L)'
;MKKTRFISEVAVSVSLAVICSLIRVWEMPQGGSVALTMIPILLVSMRCGAVAGMVSGAVYGVISLLIAGVIYHPMSVVLDYVLAFGILGVAGFFKKSTGGIVCGTIIGVAGRFICSTVSGAVIFKSFAPAGQNPWVYSVIYQATYLVPELIITLLCVLFLFKKAGRIFS
;
A
#
# COMPACT_ATOMS: atom_id res chain seq x y z
N MET A 1 -7.22 9.61 20.89
CA MET A 1 -6.29 8.56 21.41
C MET A 1 -5.18 9.19 22.23
N LYS A 2 -4.73 8.53 23.33
CA LYS A 2 -3.51 8.97 24.04
C LYS A 2 -2.31 8.83 23.07
N LYS A 3 -1.37 9.79 23.08
CA LYS A 3 -0.19 9.79 22.17
C LYS A 3 0.57 8.45 22.16
N THR A 4 0.75 7.86 23.33
CA THR A 4 1.44 6.57 23.47
C THR A 4 0.73 5.44 22.73
N ARG A 5 -0.60 5.35 22.82
CA ARG A 5 -1.39 4.33 22.11
C ARG A 5 -1.28 4.50 20.59
N PHE A 6 -1.32 5.74 20.10
CA PHE A 6 -1.14 6.03 18.68
C PHE A 6 0.22 5.52 18.16
N ILE A 7 1.30 5.86 18.86
CA ILE A 7 2.66 5.44 18.48
C ILE A 7 2.79 3.91 18.50
N SER A 8 2.25 3.24 19.53
CA SER A 8 2.31 1.77 19.62
C SER A 8 1.54 1.08 18.49
N GLU A 9 0.34 1.56 18.15
CA GLU A 9 -0.47 0.99 17.05
C GLU A 9 0.22 1.17 15.69
N VAL A 10 0.80 2.35 15.44
CA VAL A 10 1.61 2.63 14.23
C VAL A 10 2.83 1.71 14.18
N ALA A 11 3.59 1.61 15.28
CA ALA A 11 4.78 0.77 15.33
C ALA A 11 4.47 -0.72 15.06
N VAL A 12 3.42 -1.26 15.68
CA VAL A 12 2.98 -2.64 15.44
C VAL A 12 2.56 -2.85 13.99
N SER A 13 1.79 -1.91 13.43
CA SER A 13 1.36 -1.98 12.03
C SER A 13 2.56 -1.99 11.06
N VAL A 14 3.53 -1.11 11.28
CA VAL A 14 4.75 -1.01 10.45
C VAL A 14 5.57 -2.30 10.56
N SER A 15 5.78 -2.80 11.78
CA SER A 15 6.54 -4.05 11.99
C SER A 15 5.88 -5.24 11.30
N LEU A 16 4.55 -5.36 11.39
CA LEU A 16 3.81 -6.41 10.68
C LEU A 16 3.90 -6.23 9.15
N ALA A 17 3.83 -5.00 8.64
CA ALA A 17 3.97 -4.73 7.21
C ALA A 17 5.37 -5.13 6.71
N VAL A 18 6.42 -4.87 7.49
CA VAL A 18 7.80 -5.30 7.18
C VAL A 18 7.88 -6.83 7.15
N ILE A 19 7.33 -7.52 8.14
CA ILE A 19 7.32 -9.00 8.16
C ILE A 19 6.55 -9.53 6.94
N CYS A 20 5.38 -8.98 6.64
CA CYS A 20 4.58 -9.35 5.47
C CYS A 20 5.32 -9.09 4.15
N SER A 21 6.19 -8.09 4.09
CA SER A 21 6.98 -7.79 2.88
C SER A 21 8.05 -8.83 2.57
N LEU A 22 8.44 -9.63 3.55
CA LEU A 22 9.37 -10.75 3.35
C LEU A 22 8.68 -11.96 2.70
N ILE A 23 7.36 -12.03 2.80
CA ILE A 23 6.54 -13.10 2.18
C ILE A 23 6.01 -12.56 0.85
N ARG A 24 6.78 -12.75 -0.21
CA ARG A 24 6.42 -12.35 -1.57
C ARG A 24 5.87 -13.55 -2.32
N VAL A 25 4.61 -13.44 -2.77
CA VAL A 25 3.96 -14.47 -3.60
C VAL A 25 4.46 -14.40 -5.05
N TRP A 26 4.67 -13.18 -5.52
CA TRP A 26 5.17 -12.89 -6.86
C TRP A 26 6.01 -11.62 -6.83
N GLU A 27 7.15 -11.64 -7.53
CA GLU A 27 8.05 -10.50 -7.66
C GLU A 27 8.21 -10.13 -9.14
N MET A 28 8.09 -8.83 -9.44
CA MET A 28 8.19 -8.30 -10.79
C MET A 28 9.64 -7.91 -11.10
N PRO A 29 10.11 -8.06 -12.36
CA PRO A 29 11.51 -7.82 -12.74
C PRO A 29 12.01 -6.38 -12.51
N GLN A 30 11.13 -5.39 -12.61
CA GLN A 30 11.46 -3.97 -12.50
C GLN A 30 10.97 -3.36 -11.18
N GLY A 31 10.73 -4.19 -10.17
CA GLY A 31 10.16 -3.78 -8.89
C GLY A 31 8.64 -3.94 -8.86
N GLY A 32 8.10 -3.93 -7.65
CA GLY A 32 6.73 -4.33 -7.37
C GLY A 32 6.61 -5.82 -7.06
N SER A 33 5.77 -6.16 -6.13
CA SER A 33 5.52 -7.54 -5.71
C SER A 33 4.12 -7.71 -5.19
N VAL A 34 3.56 -8.89 -5.34
CA VAL A 34 2.32 -9.29 -4.67
C VAL A 34 2.69 -9.78 -3.27
N ALA A 35 2.41 -8.97 -2.27
CA ALA A 35 2.72 -9.25 -0.87
C ALA A 35 1.55 -8.83 0.03
N LEU A 36 1.56 -9.29 1.28
CA LEU A 36 0.48 -8.98 2.24
C LEU A 36 0.71 -7.66 3.00
N THR A 37 1.58 -6.80 2.50
CA THR A 37 2.04 -5.57 3.15
C THR A 37 0.96 -4.54 3.38
N MET A 38 -0.03 -4.46 2.48
CA MET A 38 -1.13 -3.50 2.60
C MET A 38 -2.08 -3.83 3.76
N ILE A 39 -2.19 -5.10 4.17
CA ILE A 39 -3.15 -5.55 5.18
C ILE A 39 -2.94 -4.84 6.53
N PRO A 40 -1.75 -4.85 7.17
CA PRO A 40 -1.56 -4.17 8.45
C PRO A 40 -1.81 -2.68 8.40
N ILE A 41 -1.43 -2.01 7.28
CA ILE A 41 -1.61 -0.58 7.09
C ILE A 41 -3.11 -0.24 6.99
N LEU A 42 -3.88 -1.02 6.23
CA LEU A 42 -5.33 -0.84 6.10
C LEU A 42 -6.04 -1.13 7.42
N LEU A 43 -5.64 -2.17 8.16
CA LEU A 43 -6.22 -2.50 9.46
C LEU A 43 -6.03 -1.37 10.48
N VAL A 44 -4.82 -0.82 10.60
CA VAL A 44 -4.59 0.30 11.52
C VAL A 44 -5.32 1.56 11.06
N SER A 45 -5.41 1.80 9.76
CA SER A 45 -6.16 2.90 9.18
C SER A 45 -7.65 2.83 9.55
N MET A 46 -8.27 1.68 9.35
CA MET A 46 -9.69 1.45 9.66
C MET A 46 -9.96 1.43 11.16
N ARG A 47 -9.01 0.97 11.98
CA ARG A 47 -9.14 0.90 13.44
C ARG A 47 -8.90 2.25 14.12
N CYS A 48 -7.76 2.88 13.81
CA CYS A 48 -7.24 4.05 14.50
C CYS A 48 -7.48 5.36 13.74
N GLY A 49 -8.01 5.28 12.52
CA GLY A 49 -8.33 6.42 11.67
C GLY A 49 -7.26 6.68 10.59
N ALA A 50 -7.63 7.51 9.63
CA ALA A 50 -6.85 7.77 8.43
C ALA A 50 -5.41 8.26 8.71
N VAL A 51 -5.23 9.14 9.69
CA VAL A 51 -3.89 9.65 10.06
C VAL A 51 -2.96 8.53 10.51
N ALA A 52 -3.46 7.57 11.31
CA ALA A 52 -2.66 6.43 11.75
C ALA A 52 -2.23 5.56 10.56
N GLY A 53 -3.14 5.32 9.60
CA GLY A 53 -2.84 4.61 8.37
C GLY A 53 -1.84 5.34 7.48
N MET A 54 -2.01 6.66 7.30
CA MET A 54 -1.10 7.48 6.50
C MET A 54 0.33 7.48 7.06
N VAL A 55 0.45 7.67 8.38
CA VAL A 55 1.75 7.65 9.06
C VAL A 55 2.37 6.25 8.98
N SER A 56 1.60 5.18 9.24
CA SER A 56 2.10 3.80 9.14
C SER A 56 2.57 3.49 7.72
N GLY A 57 1.79 3.88 6.70
CA GLY A 57 2.15 3.68 5.30
C GLY A 57 3.40 4.44 4.90
N ALA A 58 3.49 5.73 5.28
CA ALA A 58 4.66 6.55 4.98
C ALA A 58 5.94 6.02 5.65
N VAL A 59 5.86 5.64 6.94
CA VAL A 59 7.00 5.06 7.67
C VAL A 59 7.39 3.70 7.07
N TYR A 60 6.42 2.84 6.76
CA TYR A 60 6.69 1.58 6.07
C TYR A 60 7.37 1.83 4.71
N GLY A 61 6.89 2.82 3.94
CA GLY A 61 7.47 3.19 2.65
C GLY A 61 8.96 3.54 2.77
N VAL A 62 9.33 4.36 3.77
CA VAL A 62 10.74 4.69 4.04
C VAL A 62 11.55 3.45 4.41
N ILE A 63 11.03 2.58 5.27
CA ILE A 63 11.72 1.34 5.66
C ILE A 63 11.87 0.40 4.44
N SER A 64 10.82 0.27 3.63
CA SER A 64 10.85 -0.54 2.42
C SER A 64 11.90 -0.06 1.42
N LEU A 65 12.09 1.25 1.27
CA LEU A 65 13.16 1.84 0.47
C LEU A 65 14.54 1.44 1.00
N LEU A 66 14.74 1.50 2.32
CA LEU A 66 16.03 1.12 2.94
C LEU A 66 16.33 -0.37 2.74
N ILE A 67 15.30 -1.23 2.75
CA ILE A 67 15.44 -2.67 2.50
C ILE A 67 15.70 -2.94 1.01
N ALA A 68 15.02 -2.24 0.10
CA ALA A 68 15.19 -2.43 -1.34
C ALA A 68 16.56 -1.96 -1.85
N GLY A 69 17.17 -0.98 -1.19
CA GLY A 69 18.56 -0.55 -1.44
C GLY A 69 18.82 0.15 -2.77
N VAL A 70 17.81 0.37 -3.61
CA VAL A 70 17.98 0.95 -4.95
C VAL A 70 17.15 2.22 -5.09
N ILE A 71 17.83 3.34 -5.27
CA ILE A 71 17.21 4.64 -5.53
C ILE A 71 17.54 5.04 -6.97
N TYR A 72 16.57 4.91 -7.87
CA TYR A 72 16.76 5.33 -9.27
C TYR A 72 16.63 6.85 -9.43
N HIS A 73 15.73 7.48 -8.67
CA HIS A 73 15.49 8.92 -8.76
C HIS A 73 14.86 9.44 -7.44
N PRO A 74 15.23 10.62 -6.91
CA PRO A 74 14.67 11.15 -5.67
C PRO A 74 13.13 11.25 -5.66
N MET A 75 12.52 11.57 -6.81
CA MET A 75 11.08 11.67 -6.94
C MET A 75 10.37 10.30 -6.83
N SER A 76 11.03 9.20 -7.25
CA SER A 76 10.46 7.86 -7.07
C SER A 76 10.36 7.46 -5.60
N VAL A 77 11.29 7.94 -4.76
CA VAL A 77 11.22 7.75 -3.31
C VAL A 77 9.92 8.30 -2.74
N VAL A 78 9.54 9.48 -3.18
CA VAL A 78 8.31 10.13 -2.71
C VAL A 78 7.07 9.43 -3.27
N LEU A 79 7.04 9.18 -4.58
CA LEU A 79 5.85 8.64 -5.27
C LEU A 79 5.60 7.16 -4.97
N ASP A 80 6.64 6.31 -5.05
CA ASP A 80 6.48 4.85 -4.98
C ASP A 80 6.51 4.32 -3.54
N TYR A 81 7.15 5.05 -2.63
CA TYR A 81 7.31 4.60 -1.26
C TYR A 81 6.44 5.42 -0.31
N VAL A 82 6.72 6.71 -0.13
CA VAL A 82 6.05 7.50 0.90
C VAL A 82 4.57 7.73 0.57
N LEU A 83 4.29 8.25 -0.63
CA LEU A 83 2.92 8.57 -1.04
C LEU A 83 2.12 7.31 -1.37
N ALA A 84 2.69 6.36 -2.12
CA ALA A 84 1.99 5.14 -2.52
C ALA A 84 1.50 4.31 -1.32
N PHE A 85 2.31 4.18 -0.27
CA PHE A 85 1.89 3.49 0.94
C PHE A 85 1.10 4.41 1.89
N GLY A 86 1.43 5.69 1.98
CA GLY A 86 0.72 6.66 2.82
C GLY A 86 -0.75 6.83 2.41
N ILE A 87 -1.05 6.83 1.10
CA ILE A 87 -2.41 7.01 0.60
C ILE A 87 -3.37 5.86 0.97
N LEU A 88 -2.84 4.67 1.32
CA LEU A 88 -3.65 3.58 1.86
C LEU A 88 -4.39 3.99 3.14
N GLY A 89 -3.86 4.96 3.88
CA GLY A 89 -4.49 5.55 5.05
C GLY A 89 -5.85 6.19 4.80
N VAL A 90 -6.16 6.57 3.57
CA VAL A 90 -7.49 7.11 3.19
C VAL A 90 -8.62 6.14 3.52
N ALA A 91 -8.34 4.84 3.57
CA ALA A 91 -9.31 3.83 3.99
C ALA A 91 -9.94 4.10 5.37
N GLY A 92 -9.22 4.80 6.25
CA GLY A 92 -9.71 5.16 7.59
C GLY A 92 -10.78 6.26 7.63
N PHE A 93 -11.08 6.93 6.53
CA PHE A 93 -12.21 7.86 6.44
C PHE A 93 -13.55 7.16 6.25
N PHE A 94 -13.55 5.89 5.88
CA PHE A 94 -14.76 5.15 5.60
C PHE A 94 -15.35 4.54 6.87
N LYS A 95 -16.68 4.38 6.87
CA LYS A 95 -17.41 3.77 8.00
C LYS A 95 -16.93 2.34 8.24
N LYS A 96 -16.88 1.92 9.49
CA LYS A 96 -16.56 0.56 9.92
C LYS A 96 -17.72 -0.41 9.63
N SER A 97 -18.06 -0.55 8.38
CA SER A 97 -19.06 -1.47 7.84
C SER A 97 -18.46 -2.27 6.69
N THR A 98 -19.06 -3.39 6.33
CA THR A 98 -18.58 -4.22 5.21
C THR A 98 -18.40 -3.39 3.92
N GLY A 99 -19.40 -2.57 3.58
CA GLY A 99 -19.31 -1.69 2.41
C GLY A 99 -18.23 -0.62 2.54
N GLY A 100 -18.10 0.00 3.72
CA GLY A 100 -17.08 1.01 3.96
C GLY A 100 -15.65 0.45 3.89
N ILE A 101 -15.45 -0.78 4.38
CA ILE A 101 -14.16 -1.48 4.28
C ILE A 101 -13.81 -1.78 2.83
N VAL A 102 -14.77 -2.28 2.06
CA VAL A 102 -14.58 -2.54 0.61
C VAL A 102 -14.22 -1.25 -0.12
N CYS A 103 -15.02 -0.20 0.03
CA CYS A 103 -14.77 1.09 -0.61
C CYS A 103 -13.44 1.69 -0.18
N GLY A 104 -13.14 1.68 1.13
CA GLY A 104 -11.89 2.22 1.66
C GLY A 104 -10.66 1.49 1.14
N THR A 105 -10.71 0.16 1.08
CA THR A 105 -9.62 -0.66 0.51
C THR A 105 -9.42 -0.35 -0.97
N ILE A 106 -10.51 -0.35 -1.76
CA ILE A 106 -10.43 -0.09 -3.21
C ILE A 106 -9.87 1.32 -3.47
N ILE A 107 -10.36 2.34 -2.76
CA ILE A 107 -9.92 3.73 -2.97
C ILE A 107 -8.46 3.92 -2.51
N GLY A 108 -8.07 3.32 -1.39
CA GLY A 108 -6.68 3.36 -0.93
C GLY A 108 -5.71 2.72 -1.94
N VAL A 109 -6.06 1.54 -2.45
CA VAL A 109 -5.24 0.83 -3.44
C VAL A 109 -5.26 1.53 -4.80
N ALA A 110 -6.40 2.10 -5.21
CA ALA A 110 -6.47 2.92 -6.42
C ALA A 110 -5.56 4.16 -6.34
N GLY A 111 -5.50 4.81 -5.18
CA GLY A 111 -4.56 5.90 -4.94
C GLY A 111 -3.11 5.46 -5.07
N ARG A 112 -2.75 4.30 -4.49
CA ARG A 112 -1.42 3.70 -4.66
C ARG A 112 -1.14 3.39 -6.14
N PHE A 113 -2.10 2.83 -6.85
CA PHE A 113 -2.01 2.55 -8.28
C PHE A 113 -1.69 3.81 -9.09
N ILE A 114 -2.38 4.92 -8.80
CA ILE A 114 -2.14 6.21 -9.48
C ILE A 114 -0.71 6.71 -9.19
N CYS A 115 -0.27 6.71 -7.93
CA CYS A 115 1.08 7.15 -7.57
C CYS A 115 2.15 6.35 -8.31
N SER A 116 2.05 5.01 -8.28
CA SER A 116 3.02 4.13 -8.94
C SER A 116 2.94 4.21 -10.47
N THR A 117 1.75 4.43 -11.04
CA THR A 117 1.60 4.63 -12.49
C THR A 117 2.26 5.91 -12.95
N VAL A 118 2.08 7.01 -12.23
CA VAL A 118 2.74 8.29 -12.52
C VAL A 118 4.26 8.15 -12.43
N SER A 119 4.74 7.50 -11.38
CA SER A 119 6.18 7.22 -11.23
C SER A 119 6.72 6.41 -12.41
N GLY A 120 6.05 5.32 -12.76
CA GLY A 120 6.42 4.45 -13.88
C GLY A 120 6.45 5.16 -15.23
N ALA A 121 5.43 5.99 -15.51
CA ALA A 121 5.32 6.69 -16.79
C ALA A 121 6.30 7.86 -16.94
N VAL A 122 6.63 8.55 -15.84
CA VAL A 122 7.48 9.77 -15.86
C VAL A 122 8.94 9.42 -15.59
N ILE A 123 9.21 8.66 -14.53
CA ILE A 123 10.56 8.41 -14.03
C ILE A 123 11.16 7.17 -14.73
N PHE A 124 10.37 6.10 -14.83
CA PHE A 124 10.82 4.83 -15.39
C PHE A 124 10.45 4.63 -16.86
N LYS A 125 10.20 5.73 -17.59
CA LYS A 125 9.84 5.69 -19.02
C LYS A 125 10.82 4.92 -19.90
N SER A 126 12.09 4.82 -19.50
CA SER A 126 13.13 4.08 -20.22
C SER A 126 12.93 2.56 -20.19
N PHE A 127 12.10 2.04 -19.29
CA PHE A 127 11.75 0.62 -19.25
C PHE A 127 10.64 0.24 -20.24
N ALA A 128 9.93 1.23 -20.81
CA ALA A 128 8.94 0.97 -21.84
C ALA A 128 9.65 0.51 -23.13
N PRO A 129 9.17 -0.56 -23.77
CA PRO A 129 9.71 -1.02 -25.06
C PRO A 129 9.67 0.07 -26.12
N ALA A 130 10.64 0.03 -27.07
CA ALA A 130 10.71 1.00 -28.16
C ALA A 130 9.40 1.03 -28.94
N GLY A 131 8.83 2.24 -29.12
CA GLY A 131 7.58 2.46 -29.82
C GLY A 131 6.31 2.33 -28.96
N GLN A 132 6.40 1.94 -27.69
CA GLN A 132 5.26 1.87 -26.79
C GLN A 132 5.11 3.16 -25.96
N ASN A 133 3.88 3.61 -25.77
CA ASN A 133 3.60 4.76 -24.92
C ASN A 133 3.91 4.41 -23.44
N PRO A 134 4.79 5.17 -22.74
CA PRO A 134 5.17 4.91 -21.35
C PRO A 134 3.99 4.86 -20.37
N TRP A 135 2.95 5.63 -20.60
CA TRP A 135 1.74 5.63 -19.77
C TRP A 135 0.98 4.30 -19.88
N VAL A 136 0.80 3.82 -21.10
CA VAL A 136 0.13 2.53 -21.34
C VAL A 136 0.93 1.39 -20.73
N TYR A 137 2.26 1.41 -20.94
CA TYR A 137 3.15 0.42 -20.34
C TYR A 137 3.06 0.43 -18.82
N SER A 138 3.13 1.62 -18.19
CA SER A 138 3.07 1.75 -16.73
C SER A 138 1.73 1.26 -16.16
N VAL A 139 0.59 1.63 -16.76
CA VAL A 139 -0.74 1.16 -16.33
C VAL A 139 -0.81 -0.37 -16.36
N ILE A 140 -0.41 -0.99 -17.47
CA ILE A 140 -0.42 -2.45 -17.61
C ILE A 140 0.49 -3.10 -16.58
N TYR A 141 1.72 -2.59 -16.46
CA TYR A 141 2.71 -3.12 -15.51
C TYR A 141 2.21 -3.06 -14.06
N GLN A 142 1.70 -1.92 -13.62
CA GLN A 142 1.17 -1.76 -12.26
C GLN A 142 -0.06 -2.65 -12.03
N ALA A 143 -0.93 -2.81 -13.04
CA ALA A 143 -2.11 -3.66 -12.93
C ALA A 143 -1.75 -5.13 -12.70
N THR A 144 -0.67 -5.64 -13.30
CA THR A 144 -0.29 -7.06 -13.20
C THR A 144 -0.03 -7.53 -11.77
N TYR A 145 0.46 -6.68 -10.88
CA TYR A 145 0.70 -7.05 -9.49
C TYR A 145 -0.27 -6.39 -8.50
N LEU A 146 -0.72 -5.15 -8.73
CA LEU A 146 -1.63 -4.47 -7.79
C LEU A 146 -3.06 -5.02 -7.84
N VAL A 147 -3.53 -5.54 -8.99
CA VAL A 147 -4.87 -6.15 -9.05
C VAL A 147 -4.92 -7.46 -8.25
N PRO A 148 -4.01 -8.44 -8.43
CA PRO A 148 -3.96 -9.61 -7.57
C PRO A 148 -3.76 -9.26 -6.08
N GLU A 149 -2.87 -8.29 -5.79
CA GLU A 149 -2.62 -7.83 -4.42
C GLU A 149 -3.88 -7.22 -3.78
N LEU A 150 -4.67 -6.43 -4.55
CA LEU A 150 -5.95 -5.89 -4.10
C LEU A 150 -6.94 -7.00 -3.75
N ILE A 151 -7.07 -8.02 -4.61
CA ILE A 151 -8.02 -9.14 -4.39
C ILE A 151 -7.65 -9.87 -3.10
N ILE A 152 -6.40 -10.25 -2.94
CA ILE A 152 -5.92 -10.95 -1.74
C ILE A 152 -6.12 -10.07 -0.49
N THR A 153 -5.73 -8.81 -0.57
CA THR A 153 -5.88 -7.86 0.54
C THR A 153 -7.34 -7.68 0.94
N LEU A 154 -8.23 -7.52 -0.03
CA LEU A 154 -9.66 -7.34 0.21
C LEU A 154 -10.28 -8.57 0.89
N LEU A 155 -9.96 -9.76 0.41
CA LEU A 155 -10.43 -11.01 1.01
C LEU A 155 -9.92 -11.16 2.46
N CYS A 156 -8.63 -10.90 2.70
CA CYS A 156 -8.05 -10.98 4.04
C CYS A 156 -8.65 -9.95 5.01
N VAL A 157 -8.79 -8.69 4.59
CA VAL A 157 -9.35 -7.63 5.44
C VAL A 157 -10.82 -7.91 5.76
N LEU A 158 -11.62 -8.36 4.78
CA LEU A 158 -13.01 -8.74 5.00
C LEU A 158 -13.15 -9.97 5.92
N PHE A 159 -12.30 -10.98 5.75
CA PHE A 159 -12.28 -12.15 6.62
C PHE A 159 -11.97 -11.74 8.07
N LEU A 160 -10.94 -10.92 8.27
CA LEU A 160 -10.57 -10.42 9.59
C LEU A 160 -11.68 -9.57 10.21
N PHE A 161 -12.35 -8.73 9.41
CA PHE A 161 -13.47 -7.93 9.87
C PHE A 161 -14.64 -8.79 10.36
N LYS A 162 -15.02 -9.81 9.60
CA LYS A 162 -16.12 -10.71 9.97
C LYS A 162 -15.81 -11.58 11.18
N LYS A 163 -14.56 -12.10 11.27
CA LYS A 163 -14.18 -13.04 12.33
C LYS A 163 -13.72 -12.36 13.63
N ALA A 164 -13.10 -11.22 13.52
CA ALA A 164 -12.48 -10.49 14.63
C ALA A 164 -12.98 -9.04 14.70
N GLY A 165 -14.29 -8.82 14.67
CA GLY A 165 -14.91 -7.48 14.72
C GLY A 165 -14.42 -6.62 15.89
N ARG A 166 -13.97 -7.22 17.00
CA ARG A 166 -13.32 -6.51 18.13
C ARG A 166 -12.02 -5.79 17.75
N ILE A 167 -11.35 -6.18 16.66
CA ILE A 167 -10.15 -5.48 16.18
C ILE A 167 -10.51 -4.08 15.69
N PHE A 168 -11.73 -3.88 15.21
CA PHE A 168 -12.20 -2.64 14.60
C PHE A 168 -13.04 -1.76 15.54
N SER A 169 -13.29 -2.23 16.77
CA SER A 169 -14.03 -1.49 17.81
C SER A 169 -13.12 -0.51 18.62
#